data_2cd07fd5fb56bc3612c46b8fa4350ae8
#
_entry.id   2cd07fd5fb56bc3612c46b8fa4350ae8
#
_cell.length_a   1.000
_cell.length_b   1.000
_cell.length_c   1.000
_cell.angle_alpha   90.00
_cell.angle_beta   90.00
_cell.angle_gamma   90.00
#
_symmetry.space_group_name_H-M   'P 1'
#
loop_
_entity.id
_entity.type
_entity.pdbx_description
1 polymer ?
#
loop_
_entity_poly.entity_id
_entity_poly.type
_entity_poly.pdbx_seq_one_letter_code
_entity_poly.pdbx_strand_id
1 'polypeptide(L)'
;MVELELSDKEFKSFRDLIAERAGIYFEPSKQDLLRTNLLQRMEDCGLSNFADYFQLLSSPEGTKEFDHLLNLIIIPETYFFRDQAQFRALEHFIIPEILKNESDSGSSLRIWSAGCSTGEEPYTIALIVAAGIEGVKYPSVQILATDVSNAALEAARRGVYGARSVRDVPKEYLNRFFSKKRDKYFLDESIKQMVEFSYFNLVTEPYPLLEMSGWDIIFCRNVTIYFQPESTKKVIHNFYQSLRQGGYLIAGYSESLCYLSDEFTTVQVGGTFVYKKEPQDKRPKKEARRTRRNRSRQRTPTSGRSRRLEALPDRKVAEIQQICARAKELLEMGKPEQAGDLLAPYLEKKTASESVLLLQAEIFLNQGDLENAVQLCQRIISCEPLSVAGYYLLGVVYRTWEKERKAIEEFKRALYLKPEHALARFNLGDLYNQVGQLDEAKLEYANVVRLLREVPDSFDERLAGGFSPTLLIDTCLSRIKELSNSK
;
A
#
# COMPACT_ATOMS: atom_id res chain seq x y z
N MET A 1 20.26 15.04 35.77
CA MET A 1 20.07 13.59 35.49
C MET A 1 21.12 13.20 34.46
N VAL A 2 21.92 12.16 34.75
CA VAL A 2 22.86 11.61 33.78
C VAL A 2 21.99 11.08 32.64
N GLU A 3 22.17 11.60 31.41
CA GLU A 3 21.49 11.04 30.25
C GLU A 3 21.97 9.60 30.11
N LEU A 4 21.09 8.63 30.37
CA LEU A 4 21.37 7.23 30.09
C LEU A 4 21.44 7.07 28.59
N GLU A 5 22.60 6.78 28.04
CA GLU A 5 22.79 6.46 26.64
C GLU A 5 22.46 4.99 26.40
N LEU A 6 21.70 4.71 25.35
CA LEU A 6 21.44 3.36 24.87
C LEU A 6 22.60 2.94 23.96
N SER A 7 23.43 2.00 24.41
CA SER A 7 24.54 1.49 23.58
C SER A 7 24.03 0.72 22.36
N ASP A 8 24.83 0.62 21.30
CA ASP A 8 24.48 -0.13 20.09
C ASP A 8 24.14 -1.59 20.37
N LYS A 9 24.79 -2.19 21.37
CA LYS A 9 24.52 -3.57 21.79
C LYS A 9 23.16 -3.69 22.44
N GLU A 10 22.80 -2.78 23.35
CA GLU A 10 21.50 -2.76 24.02
C GLU A 10 20.39 -2.45 23.00
N PHE A 11 20.60 -1.44 22.14
CA PHE A 11 19.68 -1.13 21.06
C PHE A 11 19.36 -2.37 20.22
N LYS A 12 20.40 -3.11 19.78
CA LYS A 12 20.22 -4.33 19.02
C LYS A 12 19.42 -5.38 19.80
N SER A 13 19.68 -5.56 21.08
CA SER A 13 18.98 -6.54 21.91
C SER A 13 17.49 -6.20 22.04
N PHE A 14 17.13 -4.94 22.35
CA PHE A 14 15.74 -4.50 22.42
C PHE A 14 15.04 -4.57 21.05
N ARG A 15 15.70 -4.12 19.99
CA ARG A 15 15.18 -4.19 18.64
C ARG A 15 14.82 -5.62 18.23
N ASP A 16 15.74 -6.55 18.47
CA ASP A 16 15.58 -7.96 18.09
C ASP A 16 14.45 -8.62 18.93
N LEU A 17 14.35 -8.30 20.22
CA LEU A 17 13.24 -8.75 21.07
C LEU A 17 11.87 -8.22 20.59
N ILE A 18 11.81 -6.94 20.25
CA ILE A 18 10.57 -6.31 19.74
C ILE A 18 10.20 -6.91 18.38
N ALA A 19 11.19 -7.11 17.49
CA ALA A 19 10.96 -7.72 16.18
C ALA A 19 10.47 -9.17 16.30
N GLU A 20 11.03 -9.95 17.21
CA GLU A 20 10.60 -11.33 17.47
C GLU A 20 9.18 -11.39 18.04
N ARG A 21 8.87 -10.56 19.03
CA ARG A 21 7.60 -10.62 19.77
C ARG A 21 6.45 -9.87 19.15
N ALA A 22 6.71 -8.87 18.28
CA ALA A 22 5.68 -8.03 17.68
C ALA A 22 5.85 -7.80 16.18
N GLY A 23 6.94 -8.28 15.55
CA GLY A 23 7.24 -8.03 14.14
C GLY A 23 7.78 -6.63 13.85
N ILE A 24 7.76 -5.71 14.81
CA ILE A 24 8.13 -4.31 14.61
C ILE A 24 9.66 -4.19 14.63
N TYR A 25 10.21 -3.66 13.55
CA TYR A 25 11.65 -3.48 13.39
C TYR A 25 12.05 -2.00 13.46
N PHE A 26 13.03 -1.72 14.30
CA PHE A 26 13.63 -0.38 14.39
C PHE A 26 14.88 -0.29 13.53
N GLU A 27 14.85 0.57 12.53
CA GLU A 27 16.05 0.98 11.80
C GLU A 27 17.07 1.64 12.74
N PRO A 28 18.39 1.51 12.50
CA PRO A 28 19.41 2.15 13.34
C PRO A 28 19.21 3.66 13.53
N SER A 29 18.66 4.33 12.51
CA SER A 29 18.31 5.77 12.57
C SER A 29 17.21 6.12 13.57
N LYS A 30 16.51 5.14 14.13
CA LYS A 30 15.44 5.31 15.13
C LYS A 30 15.88 4.94 16.56
N GLN A 31 17.18 4.83 16.80
CA GLN A 31 17.73 4.49 18.12
C GLN A 31 17.28 5.46 19.22
N ASP A 32 17.30 6.77 18.95
CA ASP A 32 16.86 7.80 19.90
C ASP A 32 15.36 7.70 20.22
N LEU A 33 14.54 7.37 19.24
CA LEU A 33 13.10 7.15 19.45
C LEU A 33 12.86 5.94 20.36
N LEU A 34 13.54 4.82 20.10
CA LEU A 34 13.45 3.64 20.95
C LEU A 34 13.96 3.94 22.35
N ARG A 35 15.11 4.60 22.47
CA ARG A 35 15.67 5.03 23.76
C ARG A 35 14.66 5.82 24.59
N THR A 36 13.99 6.79 23.97
CA THR A 36 13.00 7.62 24.66
C THR A 36 11.84 6.79 25.21
N ASN A 37 11.31 5.87 24.41
CA ASN A 37 10.22 4.98 24.85
C ASN A 37 10.67 4.02 25.98
N LEU A 38 11.90 3.48 25.89
CA LEU A 38 12.46 2.62 26.91
C LEU A 38 12.65 3.39 28.24
N LEU A 39 13.21 4.60 28.21
CA LEU A 39 13.41 5.42 29.39
C LEU A 39 12.09 5.75 30.10
N GLN A 40 11.06 6.10 29.34
CA GLN A 40 9.73 6.36 29.89
C GLN A 40 9.19 5.12 30.62
N ARG A 41 9.30 3.93 30.01
CA ARG A 41 8.83 2.70 30.65
C ARG A 41 9.66 2.29 31.87
N MET A 42 10.98 2.48 31.79
CA MET A 42 11.88 2.22 32.92
C MET A 42 11.52 3.09 34.13
N GLU A 43 11.22 4.37 33.92
CA GLU A 43 10.75 5.29 34.94
C GLU A 43 9.47 4.78 35.60
N ASP A 44 8.45 4.38 34.78
CA ASP A 44 7.18 3.84 35.26
C ASP A 44 7.36 2.52 36.06
N CYS A 45 8.38 1.71 35.74
CA CYS A 45 8.72 0.48 36.44
C CYS A 45 9.67 0.68 37.62
N GLY A 46 10.18 1.89 37.84
CA GLY A 46 11.16 2.19 38.90
C GLY A 46 12.54 1.57 38.65
N LEU A 47 12.90 1.32 37.36
CA LEU A 47 14.18 0.73 36.95
C LEU A 47 15.15 1.82 36.50
N SER A 48 16.44 1.63 36.77
CA SER A 48 17.48 2.65 36.56
C SER A 48 18.52 2.27 35.49
N ASN A 49 18.43 1.09 34.88
CA ASN A 49 19.32 0.66 33.80
C ASN A 49 18.63 -0.22 32.76
N PHE A 50 19.15 -0.22 31.56
CA PHE A 50 18.59 -0.98 30.45
C PHE A 50 18.70 -2.51 30.61
N ALA A 51 19.71 -3.01 31.31
CA ALA A 51 19.92 -4.43 31.50
C ALA A 51 18.79 -5.07 32.32
N ASP A 52 18.42 -4.45 33.45
CA ASP A 52 17.34 -4.92 34.33
C ASP A 52 15.98 -4.83 33.58
N TYR A 53 15.78 -3.77 32.79
CA TYR A 53 14.56 -3.63 32.00
C TYR A 53 14.47 -4.67 30.87
N PHE A 54 15.58 -4.97 30.22
CA PHE A 54 15.65 -6.05 29.22
C PHE A 54 15.36 -7.41 29.86
N GLN A 55 15.90 -7.67 31.04
CA GLN A 55 15.62 -8.90 31.79
C GLN A 55 14.14 -9.01 32.16
N LEU A 56 13.52 -7.93 32.64
CA LEU A 56 12.09 -7.89 32.92
C LEU A 56 11.28 -8.22 31.63
N LEU A 57 11.53 -7.53 30.53
CA LEU A 57 10.82 -7.75 29.28
C LEU A 57 11.00 -9.17 28.72
N SER A 58 12.15 -9.81 28.99
CA SER A 58 12.46 -11.16 28.52
C SER A 58 11.85 -12.25 29.39
N SER A 59 11.36 -11.90 30.60
CA SER A 59 10.74 -12.84 31.51
C SER A 59 9.25 -13.06 31.24
N PRO A 60 8.67 -14.19 31.67
CA PRO A 60 7.22 -14.42 31.59
C PRO A 60 6.39 -13.36 32.31
N GLU A 61 6.89 -12.85 33.42
CA GLU A 61 6.26 -11.82 34.25
C GLU A 61 6.20 -10.48 33.52
N GLY A 62 7.15 -10.23 32.60
CA GLY A 62 7.25 -9.02 31.80
C GLY A 62 6.27 -8.93 30.63
N THR A 63 5.37 -9.88 30.46
CA THR A 63 4.41 -9.88 29.31
C THR A 63 3.52 -8.64 29.33
N LYS A 64 2.98 -8.24 30.48
CA LYS A 64 2.17 -7.03 30.61
C LYS A 64 2.99 -5.76 30.38
N GLU A 65 4.24 -5.76 30.82
CA GLU A 65 5.14 -4.62 30.61
C GLU A 65 5.51 -4.49 29.13
N PHE A 66 5.71 -5.61 28.43
CA PHE A 66 5.91 -5.61 27.00
C PHE A 66 4.72 -5.01 26.25
N ASP A 67 3.48 -5.31 26.65
CA ASP A 67 2.26 -4.70 26.10
C ASP A 67 2.23 -3.18 26.34
N HIS A 68 2.67 -2.71 27.53
CA HIS A 68 2.81 -1.28 27.80
C HIS A 68 3.86 -0.62 26.90
N LEU A 69 5.01 -1.26 26.70
CA LEU A 69 6.04 -0.76 25.77
C LEU A 69 5.51 -0.71 24.34
N LEU A 70 4.80 -1.75 23.87
CA LEU A 70 4.20 -1.78 22.54
C LEU A 70 3.21 -0.62 22.31
N ASN A 71 2.44 -0.26 23.33
CA ASN A 71 1.48 0.85 23.23
C ASN A 71 2.14 2.22 23.03
N LEU A 72 3.41 2.39 23.44
CA LEU A 72 4.21 3.59 23.14
C LEU A 72 4.84 3.55 21.76
N ILE A 73 5.20 2.35 21.29
CA ILE A 73 5.88 2.13 20.02
C ILE A 73 4.90 2.19 18.85
N ILE A 74 3.71 1.58 19.02
CA ILE A 74 2.70 1.51 17.98
C ILE A 74 1.94 2.84 17.94
N ILE A 75 2.00 3.51 16.78
CA ILE A 75 1.16 4.68 16.52
C ILE A 75 -0.15 4.17 15.91
N PRO A 76 -1.28 4.17 16.64
CA PRO A 76 -2.55 3.68 16.13
C PRO A 76 -3.17 4.72 15.19
N GLU A 77 -2.63 4.84 13.97
CA GLU A 77 -3.19 5.74 12.97
C GLU A 77 -4.16 5.00 12.07
N THR A 78 -5.44 5.02 12.45
CA THR A 78 -6.53 4.44 11.68
C THR A 78 -7.78 5.33 11.74
N TYR A 79 -8.66 5.18 10.75
CA TYR A 79 -9.96 5.86 10.70
C TYR A 79 -10.92 5.09 9.78
N PHE A 80 -12.22 5.29 10.00
CA PHE A 80 -13.26 4.64 9.20
C PHE A 80 -13.16 5.03 7.73
N PHE A 81 -13.40 4.06 6.84
CA PHE A 81 -13.36 4.22 5.39
C PHE A 81 -12.00 4.71 4.84
N ARG A 82 -10.91 4.45 5.56
CA ARG A 82 -9.55 4.75 5.08
C ARG A 82 -9.33 4.08 3.72
N ASP A 83 -8.94 4.87 2.68
CA ASP A 83 -8.81 4.40 1.29
C ASP A 83 -10.14 3.89 0.69
N GLN A 84 -11.10 4.79 0.59
CA GLN A 84 -12.46 4.52 0.09
C GLN A 84 -12.53 3.70 -1.21
N ALA A 85 -11.51 3.79 -2.10
CA ALA A 85 -11.49 3.02 -3.33
C ALA A 85 -11.47 1.50 -3.07
N GLN A 86 -10.74 1.05 -2.03
CA GLN A 86 -10.69 -0.36 -1.66
C GLN A 86 -12.01 -0.86 -1.07
N PHE A 87 -12.68 -0.04 -0.25
CA PHE A 87 -13.99 -0.36 0.29
C PHE A 87 -15.09 -0.34 -0.78
N ARG A 88 -15.04 0.57 -1.75
CA ARG A 88 -15.91 0.52 -2.93
C ARG A 88 -15.66 -0.74 -3.76
N ALA A 89 -14.40 -1.15 -3.93
CA ALA A 89 -14.08 -2.41 -4.61
C ALA A 89 -14.61 -3.63 -3.84
N LEU A 90 -14.50 -3.63 -2.50
CA LEU A 90 -15.10 -4.66 -1.64
C LEU A 90 -16.60 -4.78 -1.87
N GLU A 91 -17.34 -3.67 -1.74
CA GLU A 91 -18.79 -3.59 -1.79
C GLU A 91 -19.37 -3.95 -3.15
N HIS A 92 -18.85 -3.34 -4.22
CA HIS A 92 -19.48 -3.42 -5.54
C HIS A 92 -18.92 -4.53 -6.45
N PHE A 93 -17.76 -5.10 -6.13
CA PHE A 93 -17.11 -6.08 -7.01
C PHE A 93 -16.72 -7.38 -6.29
N ILE A 94 -15.96 -7.28 -5.17
CA ILE A 94 -15.35 -8.47 -4.56
C ILE A 94 -16.40 -9.34 -3.88
N ILE A 95 -17.23 -8.76 -3.00
CA ILE A 95 -18.30 -9.51 -2.32
C ILE A 95 -19.30 -10.08 -3.33
N PRO A 96 -19.83 -9.31 -4.31
CA PRO A 96 -20.72 -9.85 -5.33
C PRO A 96 -20.11 -11.00 -6.15
N GLU A 97 -18.81 -10.91 -6.50
CA GLU A 97 -18.13 -11.99 -7.21
C GLU A 97 -18.03 -13.27 -6.36
N ILE A 98 -17.63 -13.12 -5.10
CA ILE A 98 -17.53 -14.25 -4.17
C ILE A 98 -18.87 -14.97 -4.03
N LEU A 99 -19.94 -14.22 -3.77
CA LEU A 99 -21.27 -14.79 -3.56
C LEU A 99 -21.89 -15.41 -4.82
N LYS A 100 -21.57 -14.87 -6.01
CA LYS A 100 -22.00 -15.45 -7.29
C LYS A 100 -21.35 -16.82 -7.55
N ASN A 101 -20.12 -17.01 -7.13
CA ASN A 101 -19.38 -18.26 -7.34
C ASN A 101 -19.80 -19.37 -6.36
N GLU A 102 -20.60 -19.05 -5.34
CA GLU A 102 -21.04 -19.98 -4.27
C GLU A 102 -22.50 -20.41 -4.39
N SER A 103 -23.05 -20.46 -5.59
CA SER A 103 -24.49 -20.65 -5.87
C SER A 103 -25.13 -21.92 -5.32
N ASP A 104 -24.43 -22.78 -4.56
CA ASP A 104 -24.99 -24.12 -4.22
C ASP A 104 -24.95 -24.55 -2.75
N SER A 105 -24.47 -23.78 -1.81
CA SER A 105 -24.58 -24.24 -0.39
C SER A 105 -24.26 -23.12 0.58
N GLY A 106 -25.15 -22.78 1.47
CA GLY A 106 -25.10 -21.97 2.68
C GLY A 106 -23.73 -21.58 3.29
N SER A 107 -22.76 -21.29 2.47
CA SER A 107 -21.40 -20.95 2.86
C SER A 107 -21.35 -19.54 3.45
N SER A 108 -20.63 -19.40 4.55
CA SER A 108 -20.40 -18.14 5.26
C SER A 108 -19.34 -17.33 4.53
N LEU A 109 -19.59 -16.02 4.32
CA LEU A 109 -18.55 -15.07 3.90
C LEU A 109 -17.57 -14.83 5.07
N ARG A 110 -16.31 -15.20 4.92
CA ARG A 110 -15.29 -15.11 5.96
C ARG A 110 -14.26 -14.03 5.63
N ILE A 111 -14.19 -13.01 6.49
CA ILE A 111 -13.30 -11.86 6.31
C ILE A 111 -12.39 -11.74 7.52
N TRP A 112 -11.08 -11.57 7.28
CA TRP A 112 -10.09 -11.32 8.32
C TRP A 112 -9.46 -9.94 8.16
N SER A 113 -9.56 -9.10 9.18
CA SER A 113 -8.82 -7.84 9.31
C SER A 113 -7.59 -8.07 10.20
N ALA A 114 -6.41 -8.16 9.59
CA ALA A 114 -5.15 -8.48 10.23
C ALA A 114 -4.35 -7.20 10.51
N GLY A 115 -4.11 -6.89 11.80
CA GLY A 115 -3.58 -5.61 12.26
C GLY A 115 -4.68 -4.54 12.34
N CYS A 116 -5.77 -4.85 13.03
CA CYS A 116 -7.00 -4.05 13.03
C CYS A 116 -6.94 -2.77 13.88
N SER A 117 -5.88 -2.58 14.66
CA SER A 117 -5.72 -1.44 15.57
C SER A 117 -6.97 -1.20 16.45
N THR A 118 -7.48 0.02 16.51
CA THR A 118 -8.66 0.41 17.31
C THR A 118 -10.00 0.08 16.67
N GLY A 119 -10.01 -0.76 15.61
CA GLY A 119 -11.21 -1.40 15.09
C GLY A 119 -11.94 -0.67 13.96
N GLU A 120 -11.46 0.48 13.50
CA GLU A 120 -12.13 1.26 12.45
C GLU A 120 -12.22 0.49 11.11
N GLU A 121 -11.19 -0.31 10.76
CA GLU A 121 -11.19 -1.12 9.54
C GLU A 121 -12.23 -2.26 9.59
N PRO A 122 -12.19 -3.20 10.56
CA PRO A 122 -13.18 -4.27 10.61
C PRO A 122 -14.61 -3.76 10.83
N TYR A 123 -14.80 -2.66 11.54
CA TYR A 123 -16.11 -2.04 11.64
C TYR A 123 -16.56 -1.36 10.35
N THR A 124 -15.66 -0.80 9.54
CA THR A 124 -16.02 -0.33 8.19
C THR A 124 -16.53 -1.49 7.33
N ILE A 125 -15.89 -2.65 7.40
CA ILE A 125 -16.35 -3.88 6.73
C ILE A 125 -17.74 -4.28 7.24
N ALA A 126 -17.94 -4.29 8.56
CA ALA A 126 -19.22 -4.62 9.18
C ALA A 126 -20.34 -3.64 8.78
N LEU A 127 -20.03 -2.34 8.70
CA LEU A 127 -20.97 -1.31 8.24
C LEU A 127 -21.41 -1.57 6.80
N ILE A 128 -20.50 -1.88 5.90
CA ILE A 128 -20.80 -2.19 4.49
C ILE A 128 -21.70 -3.43 4.41
N VAL A 129 -21.37 -4.49 5.14
CA VAL A 129 -22.16 -5.71 5.18
C VAL A 129 -23.55 -5.45 5.76
N ALA A 130 -23.67 -4.70 6.87
CA ALA A 130 -24.94 -4.39 7.54
C ALA A 130 -25.83 -3.44 6.73
N ALA A 131 -25.23 -2.54 5.94
CA ALA A 131 -26.01 -1.70 5.01
C ALA A 131 -26.69 -2.54 3.94
N GLY A 132 -26.09 -3.66 3.61
CA GLY A 132 -26.54 -4.59 2.58
C GLY A 132 -26.15 -4.12 1.18
N ILE A 133 -25.90 -5.08 0.30
CA ILE A 133 -25.73 -4.82 -1.13
C ILE A 133 -27.06 -5.15 -1.80
N GLU A 134 -27.62 -4.20 -2.55
CA GLU A 134 -28.91 -4.35 -3.19
C GLU A 134 -28.98 -5.62 -4.06
N GLY A 135 -29.98 -6.46 -3.82
CA GLY A 135 -30.16 -7.75 -4.53
C GLY A 135 -29.25 -8.88 -4.05
N VAL A 136 -28.41 -8.68 -3.04
CA VAL A 136 -27.52 -9.70 -2.49
C VAL A 136 -28.02 -10.18 -1.14
N LYS A 137 -28.24 -11.51 -1.01
CA LYS A 137 -28.49 -12.16 0.29
C LYS A 137 -27.19 -12.72 0.84
N TYR A 138 -26.78 -12.25 2.00
CA TYR A 138 -25.65 -12.83 2.74
C TYR A 138 -26.14 -14.08 3.48
N PRO A 139 -25.50 -15.25 3.29
CA PRO A 139 -25.86 -16.46 4.02
C PRO A 139 -25.55 -16.33 5.52
N SER A 140 -24.34 -16.01 5.84
CA SER A 140 -23.81 -15.60 7.14
C SER A 140 -22.48 -14.89 6.90
N VAL A 141 -22.07 -14.02 7.79
CA VAL A 141 -20.79 -13.30 7.68
C VAL A 141 -20.00 -13.46 8.97
N GLN A 142 -18.77 -13.90 8.85
CA GLN A 142 -17.81 -13.95 9.95
C GLN A 142 -16.72 -12.90 9.71
N ILE A 143 -16.54 -11.96 10.61
CA ILE A 143 -15.48 -10.96 10.56
C ILE A 143 -14.57 -11.20 11.77
N LEU A 144 -13.34 -11.69 11.52
CA LEU A 144 -12.30 -11.78 12.52
C LEU A 144 -11.40 -10.54 12.42
N ALA A 145 -11.13 -9.92 13.55
CA ALA A 145 -10.21 -8.77 13.64
C ALA A 145 -9.11 -9.08 14.64
N THR A 146 -7.86 -8.98 14.21
CA THR A 146 -6.72 -9.33 15.06
C THR A 146 -5.70 -8.22 15.12
N ASP A 147 -5.07 -8.06 16.29
CA ASP A 147 -3.96 -7.15 16.51
C ASP A 147 -3.00 -7.69 17.58
N VAL A 148 -1.78 -7.19 17.60
CA VAL A 148 -0.77 -7.52 18.60
C VAL A 148 -0.89 -6.63 19.86
N SER A 149 -1.64 -5.53 19.79
CA SER A 149 -1.89 -4.62 20.91
C SER A 149 -3.20 -4.94 21.63
N ASN A 150 -3.11 -5.47 22.85
CA ASN A 150 -4.28 -5.71 23.69
C ASN A 150 -5.04 -4.41 24.00
N ALA A 151 -4.34 -3.30 24.19
CA ALA A 151 -4.99 -2.00 24.45
C ALA A 151 -5.78 -1.49 23.24
N ALA A 152 -5.28 -1.71 22.01
CA ALA A 152 -6.00 -1.40 20.79
C ALA A 152 -7.26 -2.25 20.66
N LEU A 153 -7.15 -3.57 20.90
CA LEU A 153 -8.31 -4.48 20.89
C LEU A 153 -9.38 -4.12 21.93
N GLU A 154 -8.98 -3.70 23.13
CA GLU A 154 -9.92 -3.19 24.13
C GLU A 154 -10.59 -1.90 23.69
N ALA A 155 -9.86 -0.97 23.06
CA ALA A 155 -10.43 0.24 22.49
C ALA A 155 -11.44 -0.10 21.39
N ALA A 156 -11.11 -1.04 20.51
CA ALA A 156 -11.99 -1.53 19.46
C ALA A 156 -13.30 -2.11 20.03
N ARG A 157 -13.21 -2.98 21.03
CA ARG A 157 -14.41 -3.59 21.67
C ARG A 157 -15.31 -2.55 22.32
N ARG A 158 -14.74 -1.45 22.85
CA ARG A 158 -15.57 -0.34 23.38
C ARG A 158 -16.40 0.33 22.28
N GLY A 159 -15.90 0.43 21.06
CA GLY A 159 -16.60 1.04 19.93
C GLY A 159 -16.92 2.52 20.13
N VAL A 160 -16.01 3.29 20.75
CA VAL A 160 -16.20 4.72 21.07
C VAL A 160 -15.10 5.54 20.41
N TYR A 161 -15.48 6.42 19.50
CA TYR A 161 -14.56 7.10 18.59
C TYR A 161 -14.65 8.62 18.70
N GLY A 162 -13.55 9.30 18.37
CA GLY A 162 -13.49 10.75 18.25
C GLY A 162 -13.87 11.24 16.84
N ALA A 163 -13.98 12.56 16.67
CA ALA A 163 -14.30 13.17 15.38
C ALA A 163 -13.26 12.82 14.28
N ARG A 164 -11.99 12.68 14.63
CA ARG A 164 -10.92 12.30 13.68
C ARG A 164 -11.14 10.90 13.08
N SER A 165 -11.57 9.93 13.89
CA SER A 165 -11.82 8.55 13.42
C SER A 165 -12.99 8.46 12.44
N VAL A 166 -14.03 9.30 12.63
CA VAL A 166 -15.27 9.25 11.83
C VAL A 166 -15.33 10.25 10.69
N ARG A 167 -14.24 10.98 10.42
CA ARG A 167 -14.21 12.09 9.46
C ARG A 167 -14.61 11.71 8.02
N ASP A 168 -14.31 10.49 7.61
CA ASP A 168 -14.57 9.97 6.26
C ASP A 168 -15.80 9.02 6.20
N VAL A 169 -16.54 8.89 7.31
CA VAL A 169 -17.77 8.10 7.33
C VAL A 169 -18.87 8.83 6.55
N PRO A 170 -19.47 8.18 5.52
CA PRO A 170 -20.61 8.77 4.82
C PRO A 170 -21.77 9.08 5.81
N LYS A 171 -22.46 10.19 5.57
CA LYS A 171 -23.51 10.69 6.48
C LYS A 171 -24.61 9.67 6.74
N GLU A 172 -24.96 8.86 5.75
CA GLU A 172 -25.94 7.78 5.85
C GLU A 172 -25.54 6.72 6.88
N TYR A 173 -24.27 6.26 6.84
CA TYR A 173 -23.73 5.32 7.83
C TYR A 173 -23.64 5.96 9.21
N LEU A 174 -23.16 7.23 9.27
CA LEU A 174 -23.03 7.93 10.54
C LEU A 174 -24.38 8.08 11.25
N ASN A 175 -25.43 8.44 10.51
CA ASN A 175 -26.78 8.62 11.07
C ASN A 175 -27.46 7.28 11.43
N ARG A 176 -27.14 6.21 10.71
CA ARG A 176 -27.79 4.90 10.90
C ARG A 176 -27.14 4.07 12.00
N PHE A 177 -25.81 4.12 12.12
CA PHE A 177 -25.06 3.19 12.94
C PHE A 177 -24.24 3.82 14.07
N PHE A 178 -24.29 5.14 14.22
CA PHE A 178 -23.61 5.83 15.32
C PHE A 178 -24.56 6.73 16.10
N SER A 179 -24.37 6.77 17.41
CA SER A 179 -24.99 7.76 18.28
C SER A 179 -23.91 8.75 18.77
N LYS A 180 -24.19 10.05 18.64
CA LYS A 180 -23.26 11.09 19.10
C LYS A 180 -23.64 11.55 20.50
N LYS A 181 -22.68 11.53 21.45
CA LYS A 181 -22.82 12.08 22.81
C LYS A 181 -21.62 12.97 23.09
N ARG A 182 -21.84 14.28 23.24
CA ARG A 182 -20.76 15.30 23.31
C ARG A 182 -19.84 15.18 22.10
N ASP A 183 -18.53 15.02 22.30
CA ASP A 183 -17.50 14.92 21.27
C ASP A 183 -17.15 13.45 20.88
N LYS A 184 -17.97 12.47 21.33
CA LYS A 184 -17.74 11.06 21.06
C LYS A 184 -18.86 10.46 20.23
N TYR A 185 -18.48 9.51 19.38
CA TYR A 185 -19.35 8.70 18.55
C TYR A 185 -19.35 7.27 19.07
N PHE A 186 -20.53 6.73 19.37
CA PHE A 186 -20.73 5.39 19.89
C PHE A 186 -21.30 4.54 18.76
N LEU A 187 -20.59 3.49 18.42
CA LEU A 187 -21.00 2.54 17.39
C LEU A 187 -22.17 1.68 17.91
N ASP A 188 -23.14 1.39 17.05
CA ASP A 188 -24.28 0.56 17.37
C ASP A 188 -23.86 -0.85 17.79
N GLU A 189 -24.55 -1.41 18.77
CA GLU A 189 -24.22 -2.73 19.33
C GLU A 189 -24.37 -3.85 18.29
N SER A 190 -25.35 -3.72 17.38
CA SER A 190 -25.55 -4.68 16.30
C SER A 190 -24.35 -4.80 15.36
N ILE A 191 -23.63 -3.68 15.13
CA ILE A 191 -22.39 -3.68 14.33
C ILE A 191 -21.24 -4.27 15.12
N LYS A 192 -21.12 -3.95 16.41
CA LYS A 192 -20.07 -4.50 17.28
C LYS A 192 -20.12 -6.02 17.36
N GLN A 193 -21.31 -6.58 17.44
CA GLN A 193 -21.54 -8.03 17.50
C GLN A 193 -21.16 -8.78 16.21
N MET A 194 -21.00 -8.08 15.08
CA MET A 194 -20.56 -8.69 13.81
C MET A 194 -19.06 -8.97 13.77
N VAL A 195 -18.27 -8.42 14.69
CA VAL A 195 -16.80 -8.50 14.67
C VAL A 195 -16.28 -9.22 15.90
N GLU A 196 -15.52 -10.28 15.67
CA GLU A 196 -14.79 -11.00 16.71
C GLU A 196 -13.36 -10.44 16.81
N PHE A 197 -12.96 -9.96 17.99
CA PHE A 197 -11.61 -9.42 18.24
C PHE A 197 -10.75 -10.44 19.00
N SER A 198 -9.57 -10.73 18.46
CA SER A 198 -8.61 -11.66 19.06
C SER A 198 -7.18 -11.12 18.98
N TYR A 199 -6.38 -11.44 19.99
CA TYR A 199 -4.93 -11.23 19.92
C TYR A 199 -4.32 -12.19 18.91
N PHE A 200 -3.51 -11.68 17.98
CA PHE A 200 -2.75 -12.51 17.07
C PHE A 200 -1.50 -11.77 16.59
N ASN A 201 -0.35 -12.45 16.67
CA ASN A 201 0.92 -11.96 16.16
C ASN A 201 1.18 -12.55 14.78
N LEU A 202 1.17 -11.71 13.75
CA LEU A 202 1.34 -12.10 12.36
C LEU A 202 2.70 -12.72 12.03
N VAL A 203 3.74 -12.43 12.83
CA VAL A 203 5.08 -13.00 12.60
C VAL A 203 5.27 -14.36 13.28
N THR A 204 4.30 -14.80 14.08
CA THR A 204 4.33 -16.13 14.71
C THR A 204 4.16 -17.23 13.65
N GLU A 205 4.98 -18.24 13.69
CA GLU A 205 4.92 -19.41 12.81
C GLU A 205 4.85 -20.70 13.60
N PRO A 206 4.15 -21.72 13.08
CA PRO A 206 3.17 -21.68 11.97
C PRO A 206 1.82 -21.10 12.39
N TYR A 207 1.04 -20.58 11.42
CA TYR A 207 -0.35 -20.22 11.71
C TYR A 207 -1.16 -21.49 12.02
N PRO A 208 -2.09 -21.45 12.98
CA PRO A 208 -2.98 -22.57 13.27
C PRO A 208 -3.98 -22.77 12.11
N LEU A 209 -3.56 -23.45 11.04
CA LEU A 209 -4.31 -23.52 9.78
C LEU A 209 -5.72 -24.10 9.93
N LEU A 210 -5.99 -24.95 10.93
CA LEU A 210 -7.34 -25.44 11.18
C LEU A 210 -8.32 -24.32 11.54
N GLU A 211 -7.84 -23.28 12.24
CA GLU A 211 -8.66 -22.14 12.70
C GLU A 211 -8.52 -20.95 11.76
N MET A 212 -7.33 -20.79 11.17
CA MET A 212 -6.92 -19.61 10.39
C MET A 212 -6.92 -19.86 8.87
N SER A 213 -7.66 -20.84 8.36
CA SER A 213 -7.76 -21.13 6.92
C SER A 213 -9.16 -20.93 6.36
N GLY A 214 -9.25 -20.89 5.03
CA GLY A 214 -10.54 -20.78 4.32
C GLY A 214 -11.12 -19.37 4.31
N TRP A 215 -10.30 -18.34 4.47
CA TRP A 215 -10.73 -16.95 4.36
C TRP A 215 -11.04 -16.58 2.92
N ASP A 216 -12.16 -15.87 2.72
CA ASP A 216 -12.52 -15.28 1.43
C ASP A 216 -11.73 -14.03 1.15
N ILE A 217 -11.57 -13.21 2.19
CA ILE A 217 -10.92 -11.92 2.10
C ILE A 217 -10.04 -11.74 3.34
N ILE A 218 -8.80 -11.33 3.12
CA ILE A 218 -7.89 -10.86 4.17
C ILE A 218 -7.56 -9.40 3.91
N PHE A 219 -7.77 -8.54 4.89
CA PHE A 219 -7.24 -7.19 4.94
C PHE A 219 -5.97 -7.19 5.78
N CYS A 220 -4.88 -6.66 5.24
CA CYS A 220 -3.67 -6.35 6.00
C CYS A 220 -3.11 -5.04 5.45
N ARG A 221 -3.45 -3.93 6.12
CA ARG A 221 -3.19 -2.60 5.59
C ARG A 221 -2.43 -1.75 6.57
N ASN A 222 -1.31 -1.18 6.12
CA ASN A 222 -0.44 -0.35 6.94
C ASN A 222 0.15 -1.07 8.17
N VAL A 223 0.45 -2.35 8.03
CA VAL A 223 0.99 -3.24 9.06
C VAL A 223 2.40 -3.71 8.69
N THR A 224 2.57 -4.26 7.50
CA THR A 224 3.85 -4.85 7.07
C THR A 224 4.93 -3.81 6.79
N ILE A 225 4.56 -2.53 6.71
CA ILE A 225 5.51 -1.40 6.62
C ILE A 225 6.44 -1.30 7.84
N TYR A 226 6.09 -1.94 8.94
CA TYR A 226 6.90 -1.99 10.17
C TYR A 226 7.77 -3.24 10.26
N PHE A 227 7.62 -4.19 9.33
CA PHE A 227 8.30 -5.48 9.38
C PHE A 227 9.58 -5.47 8.56
N GLN A 228 10.49 -6.39 8.88
CA GLN A 228 11.61 -6.71 7.99
C GLN A 228 11.10 -7.38 6.70
N PRO A 229 11.78 -7.21 5.55
CA PRO A 229 11.37 -7.82 4.30
C PRO A 229 11.17 -9.34 4.38
N GLU A 230 12.02 -10.04 5.14
CA GLU A 230 11.92 -11.48 5.34
C GLU A 230 10.67 -11.87 6.15
N SER A 231 10.35 -11.12 7.19
CA SER A 231 9.12 -11.30 7.98
C SER A 231 7.88 -11.01 7.14
N THR A 232 7.93 -9.95 6.33
CA THR A 232 6.85 -9.63 5.39
C THR A 232 6.59 -10.75 4.41
N LYS A 233 7.64 -11.35 3.80
CA LYS A 233 7.50 -12.50 2.88
C LYS A 233 6.83 -13.70 3.55
N LYS A 234 7.21 -14.00 4.80
CA LYS A 234 6.61 -15.11 5.56
C LYS A 234 5.13 -14.83 5.87
N VAL A 235 4.79 -13.63 6.32
CA VAL A 235 3.40 -13.23 6.58
C VAL A 235 2.54 -13.32 5.31
N ILE A 236 3.06 -12.86 4.17
CA ILE A 236 2.37 -12.96 2.89
C ILE A 236 2.15 -14.42 2.49
N HIS A 237 3.16 -15.28 2.66
CA HIS A 237 3.03 -16.71 2.42
C HIS A 237 1.95 -17.33 3.32
N ASN A 238 1.93 -16.99 4.61
CA ASN A 238 0.92 -17.46 5.54
C ASN A 238 -0.50 -17.00 5.16
N PHE A 239 -0.66 -15.75 4.70
CA PHE A 239 -1.93 -15.27 4.15
C PHE A 239 -2.35 -16.05 2.91
N TYR A 240 -1.39 -16.36 2.01
CA TYR A 240 -1.68 -17.18 0.85
C TYR A 240 -2.18 -18.57 1.26
N GLN A 241 -1.57 -19.22 2.26
CA GLN A 241 -2.05 -20.49 2.78
C GLN A 241 -3.43 -20.36 3.42
N SER A 242 -3.69 -19.30 4.17
CA SER A 242 -4.93 -19.06 4.90
C SER A 242 -6.12 -18.71 3.99
N LEU A 243 -5.90 -18.14 2.81
CA LEU A 243 -6.94 -17.85 1.84
C LEU A 243 -7.43 -19.11 1.13
N ARG A 244 -8.73 -19.17 0.86
CA ARG A 244 -9.29 -20.16 -0.07
C ARG A 244 -8.88 -19.85 -1.53
N GLN A 245 -9.07 -20.81 -2.42
CA GLN A 245 -8.92 -20.57 -3.87
C GLN A 245 -9.92 -19.51 -4.35
N GLY A 246 -9.45 -18.55 -5.13
CA GLY A 246 -10.24 -17.41 -5.57
C GLY A 246 -10.39 -16.29 -4.55
N GLY A 247 -9.83 -16.45 -3.33
CA GLY A 247 -9.85 -15.44 -2.27
C GLY A 247 -8.95 -14.24 -2.53
N TYR A 248 -9.17 -13.18 -1.79
CA TYR A 248 -8.53 -11.88 -2.00
C TYR A 248 -7.73 -11.43 -0.79
N LEU A 249 -6.51 -10.92 -1.04
CA LEU A 249 -5.73 -10.15 -0.06
C LEU A 249 -5.75 -8.68 -0.45
N ILE A 250 -6.14 -7.81 0.48
CA ILE A 250 -6.18 -6.36 0.33
C ILE A 250 -5.11 -5.76 1.23
N ALA A 251 -4.08 -5.17 0.61
CA ALA A 251 -2.96 -4.53 1.30
C ALA A 251 -3.02 -3.01 1.15
N GLY A 252 -2.30 -2.27 1.97
CA GLY A 252 -2.15 -0.81 1.82
C GLY A 252 -1.34 -0.43 0.58
N TYR A 253 -1.55 0.77 0.07
CA TYR A 253 -0.86 1.24 -1.13
C TYR A 253 0.68 1.33 -0.98
N SER A 254 1.18 1.43 0.24
CA SER A 254 2.63 1.41 0.53
C SER A 254 3.19 -0.01 0.72
N GLU A 255 2.36 -1.04 0.60
CA GLU A 255 2.67 -2.44 0.89
C GLU A 255 2.53 -3.31 -0.36
N SER A 256 3.16 -2.90 -1.47
CA SER A 256 3.07 -3.65 -2.71
C SER A 256 3.74 -5.01 -2.59
N LEU A 257 2.97 -6.07 -2.85
CA LEU A 257 3.42 -7.46 -2.84
C LEU A 257 4.03 -7.90 -4.17
N CYS A 258 3.92 -7.09 -5.22
CA CYS A 258 4.37 -7.44 -6.58
C CYS A 258 5.85 -7.85 -6.66
N TYR A 259 6.67 -7.38 -5.71
CA TYR A 259 8.10 -7.68 -5.63
C TYR A 259 8.47 -8.65 -4.51
N LEU A 260 7.54 -8.93 -3.60
CA LEU A 260 7.78 -9.74 -2.41
C LEU A 260 7.31 -11.18 -2.57
N SER A 261 6.29 -11.43 -3.42
CA SER A 261 5.73 -12.76 -3.62
C SER A 261 5.19 -12.95 -5.04
N ASP A 262 5.50 -14.10 -5.63
CA ASP A 262 4.93 -14.55 -6.91
C ASP A 262 3.67 -15.42 -6.72
N GLU A 263 3.19 -15.57 -5.48
CA GLU A 263 2.07 -16.45 -5.15
C GLU A 263 0.71 -15.86 -5.51
N PHE A 264 0.60 -14.54 -5.53
CA PHE A 264 -0.62 -13.82 -5.85
C PHE A 264 -0.64 -13.29 -7.29
N THR A 265 -1.83 -13.18 -7.84
CA THR A 265 -2.07 -12.40 -9.06
C THR A 265 -2.61 -11.02 -8.68
N THR A 266 -1.93 -9.96 -9.11
CA THR A 266 -2.43 -8.59 -8.93
C THR A 266 -3.58 -8.36 -9.91
N VAL A 267 -4.74 -7.95 -9.40
CA VAL A 267 -5.92 -7.62 -10.21
C VAL A 267 -6.41 -6.21 -9.91
N GLN A 268 -6.83 -5.51 -10.96
CA GLN A 268 -7.46 -4.20 -10.81
C GLN A 268 -8.97 -4.37 -10.64
N VAL A 269 -9.51 -3.85 -9.56
CA VAL A 269 -10.93 -3.95 -9.22
C VAL A 269 -11.44 -2.61 -8.72
N GLY A 270 -12.52 -2.07 -9.31
CA GLY A 270 -13.16 -0.85 -8.83
C GLY A 270 -12.25 0.38 -8.76
N GLY A 271 -11.17 0.41 -9.57
CA GLY A 271 -10.19 1.50 -9.58
C GLY A 271 -9.11 1.40 -8.51
N THR A 272 -9.00 0.28 -7.83
CA THR A 272 -7.88 -0.06 -6.93
C THR A 272 -7.24 -1.39 -7.35
N PHE A 273 -6.12 -1.75 -6.72
CA PHE A 273 -5.47 -3.04 -6.90
C PHE A 273 -5.68 -3.91 -5.68
N VAL A 274 -5.86 -5.20 -5.92
CA VAL A 274 -5.97 -6.24 -4.91
C VAL A 274 -5.21 -7.48 -5.37
N TYR A 275 -4.91 -8.38 -4.46
CA TYR A 275 -4.16 -9.61 -4.73
C TYR A 275 -5.11 -10.80 -4.65
N LYS A 276 -5.15 -11.60 -5.73
CA LYS A 276 -6.05 -12.77 -5.83
C LYS A 276 -5.25 -14.06 -5.77
N LYS A 277 -5.71 -15.01 -4.99
CA LYS A 277 -5.22 -16.39 -4.99
C LYS A 277 -5.86 -17.17 -6.14
N GLU A 278 -5.18 -17.18 -7.29
CA GLU A 278 -5.68 -17.93 -8.44
C GLU A 278 -5.15 -19.37 -8.48
N PRO A 279 -5.90 -20.34 -9.09
CA PRO A 279 -5.40 -21.68 -9.35
C PRO A 279 -4.10 -21.63 -10.16
N GLN A 280 -3.16 -22.53 -9.87
CA GLN A 280 -1.84 -22.55 -10.51
C GLN A 280 -1.90 -22.63 -12.04
N ASP A 281 -2.92 -23.30 -12.59
CA ASP A 281 -3.13 -23.45 -14.04
C ASP A 281 -3.54 -22.17 -14.75
N LYS A 282 -4.03 -21.15 -14.03
CA LYS A 282 -4.47 -19.87 -14.60
C LYS A 282 -3.46 -18.75 -14.41
N ARG A 283 -2.34 -19.00 -13.73
CA ARG A 283 -1.31 -17.96 -13.53
C ARG A 283 -0.62 -17.62 -14.84
N PRO A 284 -0.48 -16.36 -15.23
CA PRO A 284 0.30 -15.97 -16.39
C PRO A 284 1.75 -16.42 -16.14
N LYS A 285 2.29 -17.25 -17.03
CA LYS A 285 3.71 -17.67 -16.95
C LYS A 285 4.57 -16.42 -17.12
N LYS A 286 5.18 -15.93 -16.04
CA LYS A 286 6.23 -14.91 -16.14
C LYS A 286 7.35 -15.45 -17.03
N GLU A 287 7.58 -14.83 -18.20
CA GLU A 287 8.77 -15.11 -19.00
C GLU A 287 10.00 -14.79 -18.15
N ALA A 288 10.74 -15.82 -17.78
CA ALA A 288 11.99 -15.67 -17.05
C ALA A 288 12.94 -14.77 -17.87
N ARG A 289 13.28 -13.61 -17.35
CA ARG A 289 14.44 -12.82 -17.80
C ARG A 289 15.72 -13.64 -17.54
N ARG A 290 15.96 -14.62 -18.41
CA ARG A 290 17.23 -15.32 -18.46
C ARG A 290 18.21 -14.42 -19.22
N THR A 291 19.17 -13.87 -18.51
CA THR A 291 20.44 -13.38 -19.07
C THR A 291 20.98 -14.42 -20.06
N ARG A 292 20.88 -14.10 -21.35
CA ARG A 292 21.49 -14.89 -22.42
C ARG A 292 23.00 -14.80 -22.33
N ARG A 293 23.63 -15.79 -21.73
CA ARG A 293 25.00 -16.16 -22.01
C ARG A 293 24.97 -17.18 -23.14
N ASN A 294 25.61 -16.82 -24.26
CA ASN A 294 25.76 -17.57 -25.49
C ASN A 294 25.93 -19.09 -25.30
N ARG A 295 25.11 -19.88 -26.00
CA ARG A 295 25.56 -21.12 -26.66
C ARG A 295 24.63 -21.43 -27.84
N SER A 296 25.20 -21.36 -29.02
CA SER A 296 24.69 -21.87 -30.29
C SER A 296 24.39 -23.38 -30.24
N ARG A 297 23.18 -23.80 -30.68
CA ARG A 297 22.99 -25.06 -31.42
C ARG A 297 21.63 -25.07 -32.09
N GLN A 298 21.64 -25.39 -33.36
CA GLN A 298 20.56 -25.57 -34.30
C GLN A 298 19.54 -26.64 -33.83
N ARG A 299 18.25 -26.39 -34.04
CA ARG A 299 17.26 -27.42 -34.41
C ARG A 299 16.00 -26.81 -35.04
N THR A 300 15.53 -27.45 -36.08
CA THR A 300 14.43 -27.20 -37.01
C THR A 300 13.02 -27.22 -36.41
N PRO A 301 12.00 -26.65 -37.08
CA PRO A 301 10.68 -26.39 -36.52
C PRO A 301 9.68 -27.52 -36.83
N THR A 302 8.78 -27.80 -35.87
CA THR A 302 7.52 -28.50 -36.14
C THR A 302 6.33 -27.68 -35.60
N SER A 303 5.29 -27.69 -36.39
CA SER A 303 4.06 -26.92 -36.37
C SER A 303 3.16 -27.10 -35.16
N GLY A 304 2.59 -25.99 -34.66
CA GLY A 304 1.46 -26.00 -33.72
C GLY A 304 0.89 -24.60 -33.58
N ARG A 305 -0.20 -24.31 -34.27
CA ARG A 305 -0.92 -23.03 -34.24
C ARG A 305 -1.54 -22.79 -32.87
N SER A 306 -1.06 -21.76 -32.17
CA SER A 306 -1.78 -21.09 -31.10
C SER A 306 -1.62 -19.58 -31.35
N ARG A 307 -2.72 -18.82 -31.28
CA ARG A 307 -2.78 -17.39 -31.55
C ARG A 307 -1.84 -16.66 -30.59
N ARG A 308 -0.65 -16.31 -31.05
CA ARG A 308 0.26 -15.34 -30.42
C ARG A 308 -0.27 -13.93 -30.76
N LEU A 309 -0.41 -13.08 -29.73
CA LEU A 309 -0.30 -11.64 -29.93
C LEU A 309 1.06 -11.39 -30.58
N GLU A 310 1.06 -10.80 -31.75
CA GLU A 310 2.26 -10.57 -32.55
C GLU A 310 3.20 -9.62 -31.80
N ALA A 311 4.32 -10.14 -31.30
CA ALA A 311 5.44 -9.32 -30.92
C ALA A 311 5.92 -8.55 -32.14
N LEU A 312 6.00 -7.22 -32.06
CA LEU A 312 6.56 -6.38 -33.12
C LEU A 312 7.97 -6.89 -33.46
N PRO A 313 8.36 -6.97 -34.75
CA PRO A 313 9.70 -7.38 -35.14
C PRO A 313 10.73 -6.41 -34.55
N ASP A 314 11.85 -6.93 -34.08
CA ASP A 314 12.94 -6.20 -33.39
C ASP A 314 13.34 -4.88 -34.07
N ARG A 315 13.19 -4.79 -35.40
CA ARG A 315 13.45 -3.60 -36.20
C ARG A 315 12.46 -2.45 -35.93
N LYS A 316 11.17 -2.76 -35.66
CA LYS A 316 10.16 -1.74 -35.33
C LYS A 316 10.30 -1.22 -33.89
N VAL A 317 10.76 -2.05 -32.98
CA VAL A 317 11.04 -1.64 -31.59
C VAL A 317 12.20 -0.65 -31.55
N ALA A 318 13.28 -0.92 -32.31
CA ALA A 318 14.42 -0.01 -32.43
C ALA A 318 14.02 1.34 -33.07
N GLU A 319 13.17 1.31 -34.11
CA GLU A 319 12.65 2.52 -34.75
C GLU A 319 11.85 3.39 -33.79
N ILE A 320 10.93 2.80 -33.02
CA ILE A 320 10.13 3.52 -32.01
C ILE A 320 11.05 4.12 -30.93
N GLN A 321 12.06 3.38 -30.48
CA GLN A 321 13.02 3.90 -29.48
C GLN A 321 13.79 5.12 -30.01
N GLN A 322 14.24 5.10 -31.27
CA GLN A 322 14.93 6.23 -31.88
C GLN A 322 14.01 7.46 -32.02
N ILE A 323 12.75 7.25 -32.40
CA ILE A 323 11.77 8.32 -32.53
C ILE A 323 11.47 8.94 -31.16
N CYS A 324 11.25 8.11 -30.14
CA CYS A 324 11.06 8.60 -28.77
C CYS A 324 12.26 9.37 -28.26
N ALA A 325 13.50 8.91 -28.53
CA ALA A 325 14.71 9.64 -28.18
C ALA A 325 14.77 11.01 -28.85
N ARG A 326 14.48 11.07 -30.16
CA ARG A 326 14.48 12.33 -30.92
C ARG A 326 13.37 13.30 -30.47
N ALA A 327 12.18 12.78 -30.14
CA ALA A 327 11.10 13.60 -29.60
C ALA A 327 11.48 14.20 -28.24
N LYS A 328 12.20 13.47 -27.38
CA LYS A 328 12.72 13.99 -26.09
C LYS A 328 13.74 15.11 -26.31
N GLU A 329 14.69 14.93 -27.19
CA GLU A 329 15.65 16.00 -27.54
C GLU A 329 14.93 17.28 -27.98
N LEU A 330 13.86 17.15 -28.79
CA LEU A 330 13.07 18.29 -29.22
C LEU A 330 12.34 18.97 -28.05
N LEU A 331 11.85 18.20 -27.09
CA LEU A 331 11.23 18.75 -25.86
C LEU A 331 12.25 19.50 -25.02
N GLU A 332 13.44 18.93 -24.83
CA GLU A 332 14.55 19.58 -24.11
C GLU A 332 15.01 20.88 -24.79
N MET A 333 14.89 20.95 -26.12
CA MET A 333 15.15 22.16 -26.91
C MET A 333 13.98 23.18 -26.89
N GLY A 334 12.90 22.91 -26.16
CA GLY A 334 11.73 23.78 -26.10
C GLY A 334 10.88 23.78 -27.37
N LYS A 335 10.87 22.67 -28.13
CA LYS A 335 10.13 22.52 -29.40
C LYS A 335 9.03 21.44 -29.32
N PRO A 336 8.01 21.62 -28.45
CA PRO A 336 6.98 20.59 -28.23
C PRO A 336 6.14 20.31 -29.48
N GLU A 337 5.87 21.30 -30.34
CA GLU A 337 5.12 21.11 -31.59
C GLU A 337 5.82 20.14 -32.52
N GLN A 338 7.13 20.32 -32.74
CA GLN A 338 7.92 19.43 -33.60
C GLN A 338 8.03 18.02 -33.02
N ALA A 339 8.08 17.90 -31.71
CA ALA A 339 8.05 16.60 -31.03
C ALA A 339 6.71 15.90 -31.24
N GLY A 340 5.60 16.63 -31.14
CA GLY A 340 4.24 16.12 -31.40
C GLY A 340 4.05 15.65 -32.82
N ASP A 341 4.46 16.44 -33.81
CA ASP A 341 4.40 16.09 -35.23
C ASP A 341 5.18 14.79 -35.54
N LEU A 342 6.33 14.60 -34.87
CA LEU A 342 7.16 13.40 -35.03
C LEU A 342 6.45 12.16 -34.48
N LEU A 343 5.67 12.27 -33.40
CA LEU A 343 4.94 11.17 -32.76
C LEU A 343 3.59 10.88 -33.42
N ALA A 344 2.96 11.85 -34.08
CA ALA A 344 1.63 11.75 -34.65
C ALA A 344 1.36 10.49 -35.48
N PRO A 345 2.26 10.03 -36.38
CA PRO A 345 2.03 8.83 -37.19
C PRO A 345 1.95 7.53 -36.38
N TYR A 346 2.43 7.55 -35.11
CA TYR A 346 2.50 6.39 -34.22
C TYR A 346 1.34 6.35 -33.24
N LEU A 347 0.56 7.45 -33.10
CA LEU A 347 -0.60 7.55 -32.19
C LEU A 347 -1.86 6.91 -32.76
N GLU A 348 -2.06 6.93 -34.07
CA GLU A 348 -3.27 6.45 -34.72
C GLU A 348 -3.42 4.92 -34.68
N LYS A 349 -2.36 4.19 -34.44
CA LYS A 349 -2.40 2.73 -34.41
C LYS A 349 -3.00 2.24 -33.08
N LYS A 350 -3.95 1.31 -33.14
CA LYS A 350 -4.49 0.59 -31.95
C LYS A 350 -3.37 -0.05 -31.10
N THR A 351 -2.18 -0.20 -31.64
CA THR A 351 -0.97 -0.79 -31.06
C THR A 351 0.11 0.27 -30.78
N ALA A 352 -0.27 1.52 -30.49
CA ALA A 352 0.72 2.53 -30.08
C ALA A 352 1.49 2.05 -28.83
N SER A 353 2.82 2.17 -28.86
CA SER A 353 3.62 1.76 -27.68
C SER A 353 3.37 2.69 -26.51
N GLU A 354 3.44 2.16 -25.29
CA GLU A 354 3.31 2.92 -24.05
C GLU A 354 4.24 4.14 -24.04
N SER A 355 5.49 3.97 -24.49
CA SER A 355 6.48 5.07 -24.53
C SER A 355 6.07 6.23 -25.42
N VAL A 356 5.42 5.97 -26.56
CA VAL A 356 4.93 7.01 -27.48
C VAL A 356 3.76 7.75 -26.84
N LEU A 357 2.83 7.01 -26.24
CA LEU A 357 1.64 7.61 -25.60
C LEU A 357 2.03 8.46 -24.38
N LEU A 358 2.99 7.99 -23.55
CA LEU A 358 3.50 8.74 -22.42
C LEU A 358 4.14 10.06 -22.87
N LEU A 359 5.01 10.00 -23.87
CA LEU A 359 5.72 11.18 -24.37
C LEU A 359 4.74 12.21 -24.98
N GLN A 360 3.71 11.74 -25.68
CA GLN A 360 2.66 12.63 -26.20
C GLN A 360 1.83 13.25 -25.08
N ALA A 361 1.54 12.49 -24.01
CA ALA A 361 0.84 13.02 -22.84
C ALA A 361 1.67 14.07 -22.11
N GLU A 362 3.00 13.90 -22.02
CA GLU A 362 3.94 14.91 -21.51
C GLU A 362 3.94 16.18 -22.38
N ILE A 363 3.88 16.03 -23.71
CA ILE A 363 3.78 17.17 -24.63
C ILE A 363 2.52 17.98 -24.35
N PHE A 364 1.36 17.30 -24.27
CA PHE A 364 0.10 17.99 -23.95
C PHE A 364 0.11 18.64 -22.58
N LEU A 365 0.69 18.00 -21.58
CA LEU A 365 0.86 18.57 -20.24
C LEU A 365 1.68 19.88 -20.31
N ASN A 366 2.81 19.87 -21.02
CA ASN A 366 3.67 21.04 -21.18
C ASN A 366 3.02 22.19 -21.99
N GLN A 367 2.09 21.85 -22.89
CA GLN A 367 1.30 22.80 -23.64
C GLN A 367 0.08 23.33 -22.86
N GLY A 368 -0.19 22.78 -21.67
CA GLY A 368 -1.38 23.10 -20.88
C GLY A 368 -2.68 22.45 -21.38
N ASP A 369 -2.60 21.54 -22.36
CA ASP A 369 -3.75 20.79 -22.85
C ASP A 369 -4.02 19.58 -21.95
N LEU A 370 -4.57 19.89 -20.78
CA LEU A 370 -4.75 18.90 -19.71
C LEU A 370 -5.81 17.84 -20.05
N GLU A 371 -6.79 18.19 -20.88
CA GLU A 371 -7.85 17.26 -21.29
C GLU A 371 -7.31 16.16 -22.17
N ASN A 372 -6.53 16.50 -23.19
CA ASN A 372 -5.90 15.52 -24.06
C ASN A 372 -4.82 14.71 -23.33
N ALA A 373 -4.08 15.32 -22.41
CA ALA A 373 -3.15 14.61 -21.54
C ALA A 373 -3.86 13.53 -20.69
N VAL A 374 -5.00 13.84 -20.06
CA VAL A 374 -5.82 12.86 -19.32
C VAL A 374 -6.28 11.73 -20.21
N GLN A 375 -6.81 12.04 -21.41
CA GLN A 375 -7.30 11.00 -22.33
C GLN A 375 -6.19 10.02 -22.73
N LEU A 376 -4.99 10.51 -23.00
CA LEU A 376 -3.85 9.64 -23.32
C LEU A 376 -3.40 8.80 -22.12
N CYS A 377 -3.30 9.37 -20.93
CA CYS A 377 -2.99 8.60 -19.72
C CYS A 377 -4.02 7.50 -19.46
N GLN A 378 -5.32 7.81 -19.61
CA GLN A 378 -6.40 6.82 -19.48
C GLN A 378 -6.33 5.74 -20.57
N ARG A 379 -5.93 6.10 -21.80
CA ARG A 379 -5.69 5.13 -22.87
C ARG A 379 -4.51 4.20 -22.54
N ILE A 380 -3.42 4.74 -21.99
CA ILE A 380 -2.27 3.94 -21.51
C ILE A 380 -2.76 2.92 -20.47
N ILE A 381 -3.46 3.39 -19.44
CA ILE A 381 -3.97 2.56 -18.35
C ILE A 381 -4.97 1.50 -18.86
N SER A 382 -5.78 1.83 -19.85
CA SER A 382 -6.72 0.86 -20.43
C SER A 382 -6.03 -0.24 -21.25
N CYS A 383 -4.88 0.06 -21.86
CA CYS A 383 -4.08 -0.92 -22.61
C CYS A 383 -3.14 -1.72 -21.69
N GLU A 384 -2.57 -1.05 -20.69
CA GLU A 384 -1.64 -1.61 -19.71
C GLU A 384 -2.10 -1.21 -18.29
N PRO A 385 -3.00 -1.98 -17.67
CA PRO A 385 -3.57 -1.65 -16.37
C PRO A 385 -2.55 -1.57 -15.22
N LEU A 386 -1.33 -2.11 -15.41
CA LEU A 386 -0.25 -2.09 -14.45
C LEU A 386 0.83 -1.04 -14.79
N SER A 387 0.54 -0.07 -15.65
CA SER A 387 1.48 1.00 -16.03
C SER A 387 1.70 1.97 -14.88
N VAL A 388 2.84 1.85 -14.19
CA VAL A 388 3.27 2.81 -13.16
C VAL A 388 3.40 4.23 -13.73
N ALA A 389 4.01 4.34 -14.92
CA ALA A 389 4.23 5.62 -15.58
C ALA A 389 2.91 6.30 -15.99
N GLY A 390 1.92 5.51 -16.44
CA GLY A 390 0.58 6.01 -16.78
C GLY A 390 -0.14 6.62 -15.58
N TYR A 391 -0.14 5.94 -14.43
CA TYR A 391 -0.73 6.47 -13.20
C TYR A 391 0.03 7.66 -12.66
N TYR A 392 1.36 7.60 -12.65
CA TYR A 392 2.19 8.72 -12.21
C TYR A 392 1.92 9.98 -13.03
N LEU A 393 1.96 9.88 -14.37
CA LEU A 393 1.72 11.01 -15.25
C LEU A 393 0.30 11.55 -15.12
N LEU A 394 -0.71 10.66 -14.99
CA LEU A 394 -2.09 11.08 -14.74
C LEU A 394 -2.22 11.85 -13.42
N GLY A 395 -1.50 11.43 -12.38
CA GLY A 395 -1.40 12.13 -11.11
C GLY A 395 -0.81 13.53 -11.28
N VAL A 396 0.27 13.67 -12.06
CA VAL A 396 0.89 14.96 -12.39
C VAL A 396 -0.08 15.86 -13.15
N VAL A 397 -0.79 15.33 -14.16
CA VAL A 397 -1.80 16.09 -14.93
C VAL A 397 -2.92 16.58 -14.01
N TYR A 398 -3.46 15.74 -13.13
CA TYR A 398 -4.49 16.16 -12.18
C TYR A 398 -3.99 17.18 -11.15
N ARG A 399 -2.74 17.07 -10.70
CA ARG A 399 -2.11 18.08 -9.83
C ARG A 399 -2.01 19.42 -10.52
N THR A 400 -1.55 19.44 -11.78
CA THR A 400 -1.48 20.67 -12.60
C THR A 400 -2.88 21.26 -12.85
N TRP A 401 -3.91 20.41 -12.90
CA TRP A 401 -5.31 20.82 -13.07
C TRP A 401 -6.00 21.19 -11.74
N GLU A 402 -5.26 21.30 -10.64
CA GLU A 402 -5.78 21.63 -9.32
C GLU A 402 -6.91 20.69 -8.84
N LYS A 403 -6.83 19.41 -9.26
CA LYS A 403 -7.75 18.33 -8.85
C LYS A 403 -7.08 17.43 -7.82
N GLU A 404 -6.75 17.98 -6.64
CA GLU A 404 -5.89 17.39 -5.63
C GLU A 404 -6.33 15.97 -5.24
N ARG A 405 -7.63 15.75 -4.99
CA ARG A 405 -8.16 14.43 -4.61
C ARG A 405 -7.90 13.38 -5.68
N LYS A 406 -8.08 13.73 -6.96
CA LYS A 406 -7.79 12.80 -8.07
C LYS A 406 -6.29 12.56 -8.20
N ALA A 407 -5.48 13.59 -8.06
CA ALA A 407 -4.02 13.46 -8.09
C ALA A 407 -3.52 12.52 -6.99
N ILE A 408 -4.02 12.65 -5.76
CA ILE A 408 -3.71 11.77 -4.64
C ILE A 408 -4.06 10.30 -4.96
N GLU A 409 -5.24 10.05 -5.55
CA GLU A 409 -5.65 8.70 -5.93
C GLU A 409 -4.70 8.08 -6.97
N GLU A 410 -4.29 8.83 -7.99
CA GLU A 410 -3.42 8.29 -9.04
C GLU A 410 -1.97 8.09 -8.55
N PHE A 411 -1.44 8.99 -7.71
CA PHE A 411 -0.13 8.76 -7.09
C PHE A 411 -0.15 7.55 -6.14
N LYS A 412 -1.23 7.32 -5.39
CA LYS A 412 -1.41 6.11 -4.59
C LYS A 412 -1.41 4.84 -5.46
N ARG A 413 -2.06 4.87 -6.62
CA ARG A 413 -2.06 3.75 -7.58
C ARG A 413 -0.65 3.48 -8.13
N ALA A 414 0.08 4.54 -8.52
CA ALA A 414 1.46 4.41 -8.95
C ALA A 414 2.34 3.80 -7.85
N LEU A 415 2.19 4.24 -6.60
CA LEU A 415 2.90 3.70 -5.44
C LEU A 415 2.49 2.29 -5.06
N TYR A 416 1.24 1.93 -5.28
CA TYR A 416 0.79 0.54 -5.11
C TYR A 416 1.52 -0.41 -6.06
N LEU A 417 1.75 0.03 -7.31
CA LEU A 417 2.48 -0.75 -8.31
C LEU A 417 3.99 -0.70 -8.11
N LYS A 418 4.53 0.44 -7.66
CA LYS A 418 5.98 0.64 -7.39
C LYS A 418 6.17 1.48 -6.12
N PRO A 419 6.25 0.85 -4.94
CA PRO A 419 6.42 1.55 -3.66
C PRO A 419 7.70 2.40 -3.58
N GLU A 420 8.72 2.03 -4.35
CA GLU A 420 10.00 2.73 -4.41
C GLU A 420 10.00 3.93 -5.38
N HIS A 421 8.84 4.36 -5.88
CA HIS A 421 8.76 5.50 -6.79
C HIS A 421 8.89 6.83 -6.05
N ALA A 422 10.12 7.32 -5.88
CA ALA A 422 10.44 8.50 -5.08
C ALA A 422 9.65 9.76 -5.50
N LEU A 423 9.51 10.00 -6.81
CA LEU A 423 8.79 11.17 -7.34
C LEU A 423 7.28 11.12 -7.04
N ALA A 424 6.65 9.93 -7.07
CA ALA A 424 5.25 9.81 -6.71
C ALA A 424 5.04 10.07 -5.22
N ARG A 425 5.93 9.61 -4.34
CA ARG A 425 5.92 9.93 -2.90
C ARG A 425 6.11 11.42 -2.64
N PHE A 426 7.05 12.06 -3.32
CA PHE A 426 7.29 13.49 -3.20
C PHE A 426 6.03 14.30 -3.56
N ASN A 427 5.44 14.01 -4.72
CA ASN A 427 4.20 14.68 -5.15
C ASN A 427 3.03 14.42 -4.19
N LEU A 428 2.93 13.19 -3.66
CA LEU A 428 1.90 12.85 -2.67
C LEU A 428 2.12 13.60 -1.34
N GLY A 429 3.37 13.74 -0.88
CA GLY A 429 3.73 14.54 0.27
C GLY A 429 3.35 16.00 0.12
N ASP A 430 3.60 16.58 -1.07
CA ASP A 430 3.20 17.96 -1.39
C ASP A 430 1.68 18.15 -1.33
N LEU A 431 0.93 17.23 -1.90
CA LEU A 431 -0.53 17.28 -1.88
C LEU A 431 -1.08 17.10 -0.47
N TYR A 432 -0.53 16.20 0.33
CA TYR A 432 -0.91 16.06 1.74
C TYR A 432 -0.65 17.32 2.54
N ASN A 433 0.49 18.00 2.29
CA ASN A 433 0.78 19.29 2.92
C ASN A 433 -0.25 20.36 2.52
N GLN A 434 -0.62 20.45 1.23
CA GLN A 434 -1.61 21.40 0.73
C GLN A 434 -3.00 21.18 1.33
N VAL A 435 -3.42 19.92 1.53
CA VAL A 435 -4.73 19.59 2.13
C VAL A 435 -4.69 19.53 3.67
N GLY A 436 -3.58 19.92 4.31
CA GLY A 436 -3.45 19.99 5.77
C GLY A 436 -3.22 18.67 6.49
N GLN A 437 -2.89 17.60 5.77
CA GLN A 437 -2.54 16.28 6.32
C GLN A 437 -1.03 16.25 6.62
N LEU A 438 -0.61 16.98 7.65
CA LEU A 438 0.80 17.30 7.89
C LEU A 438 1.62 16.08 8.32
N ASP A 439 1.05 15.15 9.05
CA ASP A 439 1.75 13.94 9.51
C ASP A 439 1.97 12.97 8.34
N GLU A 440 0.97 12.83 7.46
CA GLU A 440 1.09 12.05 6.22
C GLU A 440 2.14 12.68 5.27
N ALA A 441 2.15 14.01 5.16
CA ALA A 441 3.14 14.73 4.36
C ALA A 441 4.57 14.45 4.86
N LYS A 442 4.81 14.55 6.17
CA LYS A 442 6.12 14.25 6.79
C LYS A 442 6.56 12.83 6.52
N LEU A 443 5.63 11.87 6.64
CA LEU A 443 5.92 10.45 6.39
C LEU A 443 6.37 10.22 4.95
N GLU A 444 5.66 10.81 3.97
CA GLU A 444 6.04 10.64 2.57
C GLU A 444 7.37 11.32 2.23
N TYR A 445 7.66 12.52 2.76
CA TYR A 445 8.97 13.15 2.59
C TYR A 445 10.11 12.34 3.23
N ALA A 446 9.89 11.77 4.43
CA ALA A 446 10.87 10.90 5.07
C ALA A 446 11.13 9.63 4.24
N ASN A 447 10.10 9.04 3.67
CA ASN A 447 10.22 7.90 2.75
C ASN A 447 11.01 8.24 1.49
N VAL A 448 10.83 9.45 0.91
CA VAL A 448 11.65 9.91 -0.24
C VAL A 448 13.12 9.96 0.13
N VAL A 449 13.46 10.60 1.27
CA VAL A 449 14.85 10.71 1.73
C VAL A 449 15.48 9.34 1.93
N ARG A 450 14.77 8.41 2.55
CA ARG A 450 15.23 7.03 2.74
C ARG A 450 15.46 6.32 1.42
N LEU A 451 14.48 6.33 0.53
CA LEU A 451 14.55 5.65 -0.76
C LEU A 451 15.72 6.13 -1.62
N LEU A 452 15.93 7.44 -1.71
CA LEU A 452 17.01 8.01 -2.53
C LEU A 452 18.41 7.72 -1.97
N ARG A 453 18.52 7.43 -0.66
CA ARG A 453 19.78 7.02 -0.02
C ARG A 453 20.08 5.53 -0.15
N GLU A 454 19.04 4.68 -0.11
CA GLU A 454 19.16 3.22 0.05
C GLU A 454 18.92 2.46 -1.26
N VAL A 455 18.11 3.01 -2.17
CA VAL A 455 17.65 2.36 -3.40
C VAL A 455 17.96 3.25 -4.61
N PRO A 456 19.12 3.09 -5.26
CA PRO A 456 19.52 3.93 -6.40
C PRO A 456 18.51 3.96 -7.55
N ASP A 457 17.84 2.84 -7.84
CA ASP A 457 16.84 2.70 -8.91
C ASP A 457 15.44 3.27 -8.55
N SER A 458 15.29 3.89 -7.37
CA SER A 458 14.04 4.51 -6.93
C SER A 458 13.71 5.83 -7.66
N PHE A 459 14.71 6.40 -8.34
CA PHE A 459 14.63 7.69 -9.03
C PHE A 459 14.62 7.50 -10.55
N ASP A 460 13.57 7.98 -11.21
CA ASP A 460 13.50 8.03 -12.68
C ASP A 460 13.80 9.45 -13.15
N GLU A 461 15.05 9.69 -13.59
CA GLU A 461 15.50 10.98 -14.10
C GLU A 461 14.62 11.53 -15.23
N ARG A 462 13.99 10.65 -16.00
CA ARG A 462 13.11 11.02 -17.13
C ARG A 462 11.84 11.74 -16.67
N LEU A 463 11.36 11.42 -15.46
CA LEU A 463 10.14 11.95 -14.89
C LEU A 463 10.41 13.04 -13.82
N ALA A 464 11.68 13.36 -13.61
CA ALA A 464 12.11 14.21 -12.51
C ALA A 464 11.95 15.72 -12.75
N GLY A 465 11.63 16.16 -13.98
CA GLY A 465 11.41 17.57 -14.27
C GLY A 465 12.59 18.49 -13.91
N GLY A 466 13.83 17.97 -14.00
CA GLY A 466 15.05 18.70 -13.65
C GLY A 466 15.51 18.56 -12.19
N PHE A 467 14.80 17.82 -11.36
CA PHE A 467 15.28 17.49 -10.01
C PHE A 467 16.44 16.48 -10.09
N SER A 468 17.50 16.73 -9.33
CA SER A 468 18.49 15.69 -9.01
C SER A 468 18.08 14.96 -7.72
N PRO A 469 18.55 13.71 -7.48
CA PRO A 469 18.31 13.01 -6.22
C PRO A 469 18.71 13.84 -5.00
N THR A 470 19.85 14.51 -5.05
CA THR A 470 20.36 15.36 -3.96
C THR A 470 19.43 16.54 -3.67
N LEU A 471 19.00 17.25 -4.73
CA LEU A 471 18.10 18.41 -4.58
C LEU A 471 16.75 17.96 -3.99
N LEU A 472 16.26 16.79 -4.39
CA LEU A 472 15.01 16.25 -3.88
C LEU A 472 15.12 15.87 -2.39
N ILE A 473 16.24 15.29 -1.97
CA ILE A 473 16.55 15.01 -0.56
C ILE A 473 16.55 16.31 0.26
N ASP A 474 17.29 17.33 -0.19
CA ASP A 474 17.41 18.60 0.52
C ASP A 474 16.05 19.31 0.65
N THR A 475 15.25 19.27 -0.41
CA THR A 475 13.88 19.80 -0.41
C THR A 475 13.00 19.09 0.61
N CYS A 476 13.04 17.76 0.64
CA CYS A 476 12.25 16.97 1.61
C CYS A 476 12.68 17.26 3.05
N LEU A 477 13.98 17.34 3.33
CA LEU A 477 14.49 17.66 4.67
C LEU A 477 14.06 19.05 5.14
N SER A 478 14.11 20.07 4.25
CA SER A 478 13.61 21.41 4.55
C SER A 478 12.12 21.40 4.91
N ARG A 479 11.29 20.73 4.11
CA ARG A 479 9.85 20.64 4.35
C ARG A 479 9.50 19.90 5.65
N ILE A 480 10.21 18.81 5.97
CA ILE A 480 10.05 18.11 7.26
C ILE A 480 10.35 19.07 8.42
N LYS A 481 11.41 19.87 8.33
CA LYS A 481 11.78 20.84 9.36
C LYS A 481 10.72 21.95 9.50
N GLU A 482 10.23 22.50 8.41
CA GLU A 482 9.16 23.53 8.39
C GLU A 482 7.89 22.99 9.08
N LEU A 483 7.43 21.80 8.68
CA LEU A 483 6.27 21.14 9.26
C LEU A 483 6.44 20.74 10.73
N SER A 484 7.67 20.61 11.22
CA SER A 484 7.96 20.31 12.62
C SER A 484 7.97 21.55 13.50
N ASN A 485 8.23 22.73 12.92
CA ASN A 485 8.25 24.01 13.61
C ASN A 485 6.86 24.70 13.63
N SER A 486 5.87 24.16 12.92
CA SER A 486 4.51 24.70 12.81
C SER A 486 3.53 24.13 13.85
N LYS A 487 4.04 23.50 14.92
CA LYS A 487 3.26 23.00 16.07
C LYS A 487 3.37 23.89 17.26
#